data_e13daef6d0bcd146106841a709357fc2
#
_entry.id   e13daef6d0bcd146106841a709357fc2
#
_cell.length_a   1.000
_cell.length_b   1.000
_cell.length_c   1.000
_cell.angle_alpha   90.00
_cell.angle_beta   90.00
_cell.angle_gamma   90.00
#
_symmetry.space_group_name_H-M   'P 1'
#
loop_
_entity.id
_entity.type
_entity.pdbx_description
1 polymer ?
#
loop_
_entity_poly.entity_id
_entity_poly.type
_entity_poly.pdbx_seq_one_letter_code
_entity_poly.pdbx_strand_id
1 'polypeptide(L)'
;MAVDTIIANGTVVTAETTFRGSVAVDDGTIVAVGDETSLPDASRTIDASGQLVMPGVVDPHVHIHDHSSLDTYRTATRAAALGGVTTLIDFAWQSYVDDDSPWDETETLREGIARKREKAADALVDFGYHGGIMREDGDIFEEMPDLVEEGITSFKMYTAYDYGLSTGFIGEVFDHLADLDAVGLVHTEDDSVCEALTERLRATGRTGPEWYPDSRPDYTEAMAADSVARLARAADAKYYGVHTTSRASADVIAAHQRDGSHVRAETCTHYTTLTDDLYAERGQVPLIAPPLRTDDDRDALFEYLREGVLSVVSSDHVAQTKADKTSGDWWEGPFGANSLQRTMPVFHDEAVNRRGLSYPFLVRVMCTNPAQTFGMPWKGTLEPGTDADVVLFDPSATRTIRAADNASTADYSLYEGREVTGAVTTTLVRGEPVVRDGEVVGTPGHGEFVARDVPDWSV
;
A
#
# COMPACT_ATOMS: atom_id res chain seq x y z
N MET A 1 -38.40 -4.99 -2.59
CA MET A 1 -37.95 -6.05 -1.65
C MET A 1 -37.08 -5.36 -0.63
N ALA A 2 -37.04 -5.83 0.60
CA ALA A 2 -36.13 -5.29 1.60
C ALA A 2 -34.71 -5.71 1.22
N VAL A 3 -33.74 -4.81 1.42
CA VAL A 3 -32.30 -5.09 1.28
C VAL A 3 -31.73 -5.65 2.58
N ASP A 4 -30.49 -6.17 2.54
CA ASP A 4 -29.87 -6.75 3.72
C ASP A 4 -29.53 -5.69 4.78
N THR A 5 -28.90 -4.61 4.38
CA THR A 5 -28.39 -3.58 5.29
C THR A 5 -28.58 -2.18 4.73
N ILE A 6 -28.97 -1.24 5.62
CA ILE A 6 -28.80 0.20 5.38
C ILE A 6 -27.80 0.76 6.41
N ILE A 7 -26.80 1.48 5.92
CA ILE A 7 -25.91 2.33 6.71
C ILE A 7 -26.54 3.73 6.68
N ALA A 8 -27.12 4.15 7.81
CA ALA A 8 -28.01 5.32 7.88
C ALA A 8 -27.36 6.51 8.59
N ASN A 9 -27.89 7.71 8.32
CA ASN A 9 -27.58 8.96 9.06
C ASN A 9 -26.13 9.44 8.97
N GLY A 10 -25.31 8.87 8.08
CA GLY A 10 -23.90 9.23 7.98
C GLY A 10 -23.62 10.48 7.16
N THR A 11 -22.38 10.87 7.12
CA THR A 11 -21.82 11.79 6.13
C THR A 11 -21.09 10.94 5.09
N VAL A 12 -21.71 10.74 3.93
CA VAL A 12 -21.12 9.97 2.83
C VAL A 12 -20.01 10.78 2.19
N VAL A 13 -18.87 10.15 1.95
CA VAL A 13 -17.70 10.75 1.30
C VAL A 13 -17.31 9.90 0.09
N THR A 14 -17.32 10.51 -1.07
CA THR A 14 -16.78 9.93 -2.32
C THR A 14 -15.49 10.64 -2.72
N ALA A 15 -14.85 10.21 -3.80
CA ALA A 15 -13.68 10.88 -4.35
C ALA A 15 -13.95 12.33 -4.80
N GLU A 16 -15.23 12.71 -5.07
CA GLU A 16 -15.63 14.00 -5.61
C GLU A 16 -16.32 14.88 -4.57
N THR A 17 -17.10 14.30 -3.66
CA THR A 17 -18.01 15.08 -2.82
C THR A 17 -18.25 14.50 -1.43
N THR A 18 -18.84 15.33 -0.57
CA THR A 18 -19.27 14.96 0.78
C THR A 18 -20.71 15.43 0.98
N PHE A 19 -21.60 14.55 1.42
CA PHE A 19 -23.01 14.86 1.64
C PHE A 19 -23.63 14.01 2.75
N ARG A 20 -24.73 14.48 3.34
CA ARG A 20 -25.55 13.68 4.27
C ARG A 20 -26.32 12.65 3.47
N GLY A 21 -26.22 11.39 3.88
CA GLY A 21 -26.90 10.32 3.17
C GLY A 21 -26.77 8.97 3.85
N SER A 22 -27.30 7.96 3.18
CA SER A 22 -27.30 6.57 3.60
C SER A 22 -26.90 5.68 2.43
N VAL A 23 -26.37 4.49 2.73
CA VAL A 23 -25.93 3.48 1.77
C VAL A 23 -26.76 2.22 1.98
N ALA A 24 -27.41 1.73 0.91
CA ALA A 24 -28.16 0.48 0.90
C ALA A 24 -27.30 -0.63 0.29
N VAL A 25 -27.26 -1.77 0.96
CA VAL A 25 -26.45 -2.95 0.61
C VAL A 25 -27.34 -4.17 0.52
N ASP A 26 -27.19 -4.94 -0.55
CA ASP A 26 -27.88 -6.21 -0.77
C ASP A 26 -26.93 -7.20 -1.43
N ASP A 27 -26.86 -8.41 -0.92
CA ASP A 27 -25.98 -9.49 -1.41
C ASP A 27 -24.53 -9.03 -1.64
N GLY A 28 -23.95 -8.37 -0.64
CA GLY A 28 -22.57 -7.91 -0.67
C GLY A 28 -22.29 -6.70 -1.57
N THR A 29 -23.29 -6.16 -2.25
CA THR A 29 -23.17 -5.10 -3.26
C THR A 29 -23.89 -3.83 -2.80
N ILE A 30 -23.35 -2.66 -3.13
CA ILE A 30 -24.05 -1.38 -2.96
C ILE A 30 -25.15 -1.29 -4.00
N VAL A 31 -26.40 -1.14 -3.57
CA VAL A 31 -27.56 -1.05 -4.49
C VAL A 31 -28.08 0.38 -4.63
N ALA A 32 -27.89 1.23 -3.64
CA ALA A 32 -28.27 2.64 -3.72
C ALA A 32 -27.52 3.48 -2.68
N VAL A 33 -27.29 4.75 -3.03
CA VAL A 33 -26.74 5.77 -2.13
C VAL A 33 -27.57 7.04 -2.25
N GLY A 34 -28.03 7.60 -1.13
CA GLY A 34 -28.87 8.80 -1.17
C GLY A 34 -29.57 9.11 0.14
N ASP A 35 -30.66 9.90 0.04
CA ASP A 35 -31.50 10.20 1.19
C ASP A 35 -32.22 8.93 1.68
N GLU A 36 -32.22 8.68 2.99
CA GLU A 36 -32.82 7.47 3.59
C GLU A 36 -34.27 7.24 3.18
N THR A 37 -35.03 8.33 3.00
CA THR A 37 -36.45 8.24 2.60
C THR A 37 -36.64 7.74 1.17
N SER A 38 -35.59 7.73 0.36
CA SER A 38 -35.58 7.22 -1.02
C SER A 38 -35.05 5.80 -1.13
N LEU A 39 -34.52 5.24 -0.07
CA LEU A 39 -33.95 3.90 -0.04
C LEU A 39 -35.02 2.83 0.27
N PRO A 40 -34.81 1.57 -0.11
CA PRO A 40 -35.71 0.47 0.24
C PRO A 40 -35.69 0.18 1.74
N ASP A 41 -36.69 -0.56 2.25
CA ASP A 41 -36.63 -1.10 3.61
C ASP A 41 -35.45 -2.09 3.75
N ALA A 42 -34.88 -2.22 4.94
CA ALA A 42 -33.75 -3.12 5.20
C ALA A 42 -34.02 -4.10 6.34
N SER A 43 -33.37 -5.26 6.27
CA SER A 43 -33.40 -6.27 7.34
C SER A 43 -32.56 -5.83 8.54
N ARG A 44 -31.49 -5.06 8.32
CA ARG A 44 -30.56 -4.52 9.32
C ARG A 44 -30.28 -3.05 9.06
N THR A 45 -30.18 -2.24 10.11
CA THR A 45 -29.71 -0.85 10.00
C THR A 45 -28.48 -0.66 10.89
N ILE A 46 -27.45 -0.01 10.31
CA ILE A 46 -26.26 0.44 11.02
C ILE A 46 -26.36 1.97 11.12
N ASP A 47 -26.41 2.51 12.34
CA ASP A 47 -26.46 3.95 12.55
C ASP A 47 -25.05 4.55 12.48
N ALA A 48 -24.82 5.39 11.48
CA ALA A 48 -23.57 6.12 11.26
C ALA A 48 -23.66 7.60 11.67
N SER A 49 -24.56 7.94 12.59
CA SER A 49 -24.74 9.33 13.08
C SER A 49 -23.43 9.90 13.63
N GLY A 50 -23.02 11.05 13.09
CA GLY A 50 -21.76 11.71 13.48
C GLY A 50 -20.50 11.14 12.82
N GLN A 51 -20.61 10.09 12.03
CA GLN A 51 -19.50 9.42 11.37
C GLN A 51 -19.44 9.75 9.87
N LEU A 52 -18.26 9.60 9.29
CA LEU A 52 -18.06 9.53 7.85
C LEU A 52 -18.35 8.11 7.38
N VAL A 53 -19.03 7.99 6.26
CA VAL A 53 -19.25 6.73 5.53
C VAL A 53 -18.39 6.82 4.28
N MET A 54 -17.32 6.06 4.24
CA MET A 54 -16.31 6.08 3.17
C MET A 54 -16.19 4.71 2.52
N PRO A 55 -15.75 4.64 1.26
CA PRO A 55 -15.34 3.36 0.70
C PRO A 55 -14.19 2.76 1.50
N GLY A 56 -14.06 1.45 1.45
CA GLY A 56 -12.92 0.74 2.01
C GLY A 56 -11.60 1.18 1.39
N VAL A 57 -10.56 1.29 2.23
CA VAL A 57 -9.21 1.57 1.77
C VAL A 57 -8.71 0.39 0.94
N VAL A 58 -8.09 0.70 -0.20
CA VAL A 58 -7.35 -0.25 -1.04
C VAL A 58 -5.86 0.00 -0.85
N ASP A 59 -5.15 -0.93 -0.26
CA ASP A 59 -3.72 -0.82 -0.02
C ASP A 59 -2.95 -1.67 -1.03
N PRO A 60 -2.31 -1.06 -2.03
CA PRO A 60 -1.65 -1.80 -3.10
C PRO A 60 -0.21 -2.20 -2.76
N HIS A 61 0.26 -2.01 -1.52
CA HIS A 61 1.65 -2.26 -1.17
C HIS A 61 1.77 -2.81 0.25
N VAL A 62 1.75 -4.12 0.37
CA VAL A 62 1.93 -4.81 1.65
C VAL A 62 2.83 -6.04 1.48
N HIS A 63 3.57 -6.38 2.53
CA HIS A 63 4.38 -7.58 2.62
C HIS A 63 3.83 -8.48 3.72
N ILE A 64 3.32 -9.66 3.34
CA ILE A 64 2.71 -10.60 4.25
C ILE A 64 3.32 -11.98 4.05
N HIS A 65 3.77 -12.61 5.13
CA HIS A 65 4.26 -13.98 5.12
C HIS A 65 5.32 -14.20 4.04
N ASP A 66 6.34 -13.39 4.06
CA ASP A 66 7.51 -13.46 3.20
C ASP A 66 8.80 -13.25 4.01
N HIS A 67 9.97 -13.24 3.35
CA HIS A 67 11.26 -13.09 3.98
C HIS A 67 11.44 -11.80 4.78
N SER A 68 10.67 -10.76 4.47
CA SER A 68 10.77 -9.46 5.12
C SER A 68 9.76 -9.27 6.25
N SER A 69 8.68 -10.06 6.28
CA SER A 69 7.54 -9.81 7.16
C SER A 69 7.09 -11.06 7.92
N LEU A 70 7.02 -10.94 9.25
CA LEU A 70 6.55 -12.00 10.17
C LEU A 70 5.02 -12.13 10.21
N ASP A 71 4.28 -11.17 9.66
CA ASP A 71 2.82 -11.25 9.65
C ASP A 71 2.35 -12.40 8.75
N THR A 72 1.38 -13.13 9.26
CA THR A 72 0.55 -14.04 8.47
C THR A 72 -0.67 -13.30 7.92
N TYR A 73 -1.40 -13.90 6.97
CA TYR A 73 -2.67 -13.32 6.51
C TYR A 73 -3.66 -13.11 7.65
N ARG A 74 -3.64 -13.98 8.65
CA ARG A 74 -4.48 -13.84 9.84
C ARG A 74 -4.16 -12.58 10.63
N THR A 75 -2.90 -12.24 10.84
CA THR A 75 -2.49 -11.07 11.64
C THR A 75 -2.51 -9.79 10.81
N ALA A 76 -1.97 -9.80 9.60
CA ALA A 76 -1.96 -8.63 8.72
C ALA A 76 -3.37 -8.17 8.34
N THR A 77 -4.27 -9.10 7.95
CA THR A 77 -5.63 -8.72 7.52
C THR A 77 -6.51 -8.27 8.68
N ARG A 78 -6.22 -8.70 9.92
CA ARG A 78 -6.84 -8.11 11.13
C ARG A 78 -6.35 -6.68 11.36
N ALA A 79 -5.05 -6.43 11.19
CA ALA A 79 -4.48 -5.09 11.25
C ALA A 79 -5.06 -4.19 10.15
N ALA A 80 -5.18 -4.72 8.92
CA ALA A 80 -5.83 -4.07 7.78
C ALA A 80 -7.26 -3.64 8.11
N ALA A 81 -8.10 -4.58 8.54
CA ALA A 81 -9.50 -4.32 8.87
C ALA A 81 -9.65 -3.24 9.95
N LEU A 82 -8.83 -3.28 11.02
CA LEU A 82 -8.81 -2.26 12.07
C LEU A 82 -8.33 -0.89 11.56
N GLY A 83 -7.54 -0.87 10.49
CA GLY A 83 -7.09 0.33 9.79
C GLY A 83 -8.07 0.84 8.72
N GLY A 84 -9.19 0.14 8.48
CA GLY A 84 -10.16 0.48 7.42
C GLY A 84 -9.79 -0.01 6.03
N VAL A 85 -8.76 -0.86 5.92
CA VAL A 85 -8.37 -1.50 4.67
C VAL A 85 -9.29 -2.71 4.44
N THR A 86 -9.95 -2.74 3.28
CA THR A 86 -10.88 -3.80 2.88
C THR A 86 -10.32 -4.67 1.77
N THR A 87 -9.34 -4.14 1.04
CA THR A 87 -8.65 -4.85 -0.04
C THR A 87 -7.17 -4.50 0.01
N LEU A 88 -6.32 -5.50 -0.12
CA LEU A 88 -4.86 -5.32 -0.18
C LEU A 88 -4.28 -6.06 -1.39
N ILE A 89 -3.13 -5.56 -1.89
CA ILE A 89 -2.37 -6.27 -2.91
C ILE A 89 -0.99 -6.57 -2.33
N ASP A 90 -0.71 -7.85 -2.14
CA ASP A 90 0.52 -8.38 -1.57
C ASP A 90 1.47 -8.84 -2.69
N PHE A 91 2.73 -9.08 -2.38
CA PHE A 91 3.71 -9.59 -3.32
C PHE A 91 3.84 -11.10 -3.24
N ALA A 92 3.75 -11.76 -4.38
CA ALA A 92 4.04 -13.19 -4.52
C ALA A 92 5.32 -13.35 -5.35
N TRP A 93 6.33 -14.00 -4.78
CA TRP A 93 7.69 -14.04 -5.31
C TRP A 93 7.98 -15.31 -6.10
N GLN A 94 8.81 -15.20 -7.14
CA GLN A 94 9.56 -16.37 -7.63
C GLN A 94 10.44 -16.89 -6.50
N SER A 95 10.34 -18.14 -6.14
CA SER A 95 10.96 -18.71 -4.94
C SER A 95 10.33 -18.18 -3.66
N TYR A 96 9.44 -18.96 -3.12
CA TYR A 96 8.87 -18.68 -1.81
C TYR A 96 9.89 -19.00 -0.72
N VAL A 97 9.90 -18.14 0.29
CA VAL A 97 10.75 -18.25 1.46
C VAL A 97 10.06 -19.11 2.50
N ASP A 98 10.57 -20.29 2.76
CA ASP A 98 10.45 -20.93 4.08
C ASP A 98 11.70 -20.62 4.92
N ASP A 99 11.58 -20.75 6.24
CA ASP A 99 12.45 -20.22 7.30
C ASP A 99 14.00 -20.37 7.14
N ASP A 100 14.51 -21.16 6.20
CA ASP A 100 15.91 -21.54 6.17
C ASP A 100 16.75 -21.00 4.98
N SER A 101 16.19 -20.63 3.86
CA SER A 101 16.83 -19.82 2.79
C SER A 101 15.87 -19.51 1.63
N PRO A 102 15.59 -18.23 1.46
CA PRO A 102 14.55 -17.81 0.54
C PRO A 102 14.91 -17.89 -0.94
N TRP A 103 16.17 -17.90 -1.26
CA TRP A 103 16.66 -17.62 -2.60
C TRP A 103 17.29 -18.84 -3.29
N ASP A 104 17.48 -19.94 -2.55
CA ASP A 104 18.13 -21.16 -3.07
C ASP A 104 17.17 -22.11 -3.81
N GLU A 105 15.85 -21.91 -3.71
CA GLU A 105 14.87 -22.74 -4.41
C GLU A 105 14.41 -22.06 -5.70
N THR A 106 14.57 -22.78 -6.81
CA THR A 106 14.13 -22.34 -8.13
C THR A 106 12.66 -22.69 -8.35
N GLU A 107 11.75 -21.96 -7.73
CA GLU A 107 10.32 -22.06 -8.04
C GLU A 107 9.95 -21.08 -9.15
N THR A 108 8.94 -21.42 -9.92
CA THR A 108 8.34 -20.52 -10.90
C THR A 108 7.48 -19.46 -10.17
N LEU A 109 7.19 -18.35 -10.82
CA LEU A 109 6.29 -17.33 -10.24
C LEU A 109 4.89 -17.92 -9.99
N ARG A 110 4.41 -18.76 -10.89
CA ARG A 110 3.13 -19.46 -10.74
C ARG A 110 3.09 -20.34 -9.49
N GLU A 111 4.14 -21.10 -9.20
CA GLU A 111 4.25 -21.90 -7.98
C GLU A 111 4.28 -21.03 -6.74
N GLY A 112 5.02 -19.92 -6.76
CA GLY A 112 5.05 -18.94 -5.67
C GLY A 112 3.68 -18.32 -5.39
N ILE A 113 2.93 -17.94 -6.43
CA ILE A 113 1.55 -17.43 -6.31
C ILE A 113 0.61 -18.50 -5.73
N ALA A 114 0.68 -19.73 -6.23
CA ALA A 114 -0.16 -20.81 -5.74
C ALA A 114 0.07 -21.08 -4.25
N ARG A 115 1.33 -21.11 -3.82
CA ARG A 115 1.73 -21.27 -2.42
C ARG A 115 1.24 -20.11 -1.56
N LYS A 116 1.35 -18.87 -2.05
CA LYS A 116 0.88 -17.68 -1.35
C LYS A 116 -0.65 -17.69 -1.17
N ARG A 117 -1.39 -18.17 -2.18
CA ARG A 117 -2.86 -18.38 -2.08
C ARG A 117 -3.24 -19.37 -0.98
N GLU A 118 -2.49 -20.46 -0.82
CA GLU A 118 -2.73 -21.43 0.27
C GLU A 118 -2.56 -20.79 1.65
N LYS A 119 -1.56 -19.91 1.80
CA LYS A 119 -1.29 -19.18 3.04
C LYS A 119 -2.38 -18.14 3.35
N ALA A 120 -3.12 -17.67 2.33
CA ALA A 120 -4.18 -16.67 2.49
C ALA A 120 -5.53 -17.23 2.97
N ALA A 121 -5.64 -18.51 3.26
CA ALA A 121 -6.89 -19.16 3.70
C ALA A 121 -7.56 -18.52 4.93
N ASP A 122 -6.79 -17.84 5.79
CA ASP A 122 -7.28 -17.14 6.99
C ASP A 122 -7.46 -15.62 6.77
N ALA A 123 -7.41 -15.13 5.54
CA ALA A 123 -7.60 -13.70 5.24
C ALA A 123 -8.97 -13.20 5.72
N LEU A 124 -8.99 -12.02 6.32
CA LEU A 124 -10.20 -11.37 6.81
C LEU A 124 -10.74 -10.31 5.85
N VAL A 125 -9.86 -9.70 5.05
CA VAL A 125 -10.18 -8.73 4.00
C VAL A 125 -9.77 -9.29 2.65
N ASP A 126 -10.29 -8.73 1.57
CA ASP A 126 -10.01 -9.18 0.22
C ASP A 126 -8.55 -8.91 -0.17
N PHE A 127 -7.99 -9.74 -1.06
CA PHE A 127 -6.58 -9.65 -1.41
C PHE A 127 -6.32 -10.00 -2.88
N GLY A 128 -5.30 -9.37 -3.43
CA GLY A 128 -4.71 -9.70 -4.74
C GLY A 128 -3.21 -9.83 -4.64
N TYR A 129 -2.54 -10.07 -5.77
CA TYR A 129 -1.08 -10.21 -5.82
C TYR A 129 -0.44 -9.37 -6.92
N HIS A 130 0.73 -8.83 -6.62
CA HIS A 130 1.73 -8.49 -7.62
C HIS A 130 2.66 -9.69 -7.81
N GLY A 131 2.97 -10.02 -9.05
CA GLY A 131 3.98 -11.05 -9.33
C GLY A 131 5.39 -10.49 -9.12
N GLY A 132 6.16 -11.04 -8.19
CA GLY A 132 7.51 -10.58 -7.87
C GLY A 132 8.58 -11.29 -8.69
N ILE A 133 9.31 -10.57 -9.53
CA ILE A 133 10.42 -11.07 -10.36
C ILE A 133 11.71 -10.81 -9.60
N MET A 134 12.39 -11.88 -9.17
CA MET A 134 13.53 -11.81 -8.26
C MET A 134 14.84 -12.32 -8.88
N ARG A 135 14.79 -12.80 -10.12
CA ARG A 135 15.96 -13.30 -10.86
C ARG A 135 15.78 -13.10 -12.35
N GLU A 136 16.90 -13.03 -13.05
CA GLU A 136 16.94 -12.90 -14.51
C GLU A 136 16.77 -14.28 -15.16
N ASP A 137 15.53 -14.74 -15.20
CA ASP A 137 15.12 -16.03 -15.75
C ASP A 137 14.09 -15.79 -16.87
N GLY A 138 14.45 -16.16 -18.10
CA GLY A 138 13.58 -15.97 -19.27
C GLY A 138 12.28 -16.79 -19.23
N ASP A 139 12.19 -17.81 -18.41
CA ASP A 139 10.98 -18.64 -18.27
C ASP A 139 9.79 -17.82 -17.77
N ILE A 140 10.03 -16.71 -17.05
CA ILE A 140 8.99 -15.79 -16.59
C ILE A 140 8.14 -15.25 -17.75
N PHE A 141 8.73 -15.00 -18.91
CA PHE A 141 8.01 -14.46 -20.07
C PHE A 141 6.99 -15.44 -20.65
N GLU A 142 7.18 -16.74 -20.45
CA GLU A 142 6.21 -17.78 -20.83
C GLU A 142 5.03 -17.85 -19.82
N GLU A 143 5.26 -17.48 -18.55
CA GLU A 143 4.24 -17.52 -17.49
C GLU A 143 3.36 -16.26 -17.45
N MET A 144 3.90 -15.08 -17.77
CA MET A 144 3.23 -13.79 -17.63
C MET A 144 1.85 -13.72 -18.32
N PRO A 145 1.66 -14.20 -19.57
CA PRO A 145 0.34 -14.13 -20.22
C PRO A 145 -0.75 -14.85 -19.43
N ASP A 146 -0.47 -16.07 -18.99
CA ASP A 146 -1.43 -16.87 -18.21
C ASP A 146 -1.72 -16.23 -16.85
N LEU A 147 -0.68 -15.67 -16.19
CA LEU A 147 -0.85 -14.99 -14.91
C LEU A 147 -1.73 -13.75 -15.04
N VAL A 148 -1.59 -12.98 -16.13
CA VAL A 148 -2.46 -11.84 -16.43
C VAL A 148 -3.90 -12.30 -16.64
N GLU A 149 -4.14 -13.41 -17.35
CA GLU A 149 -5.48 -13.99 -17.51
C GLU A 149 -6.08 -14.46 -16.17
N GLU A 150 -5.24 -14.86 -15.20
CA GLU A 150 -5.66 -15.23 -13.85
C GLU A 150 -5.90 -14.01 -12.92
N GLY A 151 -5.70 -12.78 -13.42
CA GLY A 151 -5.91 -11.54 -12.66
C GLY A 151 -4.67 -11.03 -11.92
N ILE A 152 -3.47 -11.52 -12.22
CA ILE A 152 -2.18 -10.98 -11.77
C ILE A 152 -1.69 -9.99 -12.83
N THR A 153 -2.19 -8.77 -12.79
CA THR A 153 -2.01 -7.78 -13.88
C THR A 153 -0.88 -6.79 -13.62
N SER A 154 0.00 -7.10 -12.66
CA SER A 154 1.11 -6.22 -12.28
C SER A 154 2.29 -7.02 -11.74
N PHE A 155 3.53 -6.54 -12.03
CA PHE A 155 4.76 -7.27 -11.75
C PHE A 155 5.79 -6.37 -11.07
N LYS A 156 6.39 -6.86 -9.97
CA LYS A 156 7.35 -6.12 -9.15
C LYS A 156 8.77 -6.51 -9.48
N MET A 157 9.63 -5.51 -9.59
CA MET A 157 11.07 -5.60 -9.81
C MET A 157 11.83 -4.71 -8.84
N TYR A 158 13.14 -4.91 -8.74
CA TYR A 158 14.05 -4.12 -7.92
C TYR A 158 15.29 -3.72 -8.72
N THR A 159 15.82 -2.53 -8.48
CA THR A 159 17.12 -2.06 -9.01
C THR A 159 18.24 -2.18 -7.97
N ALA A 160 17.95 -2.62 -6.77
CA ALA A 160 18.87 -2.72 -5.64
C ALA A 160 18.74 -4.07 -4.93
N TYR A 161 19.63 -4.34 -3.99
CA TYR A 161 19.78 -5.58 -3.25
C TYR A 161 20.33 -6.75 -4.06
N ASP A 162 20.64 -7.87 -3.39
CA ASP A 162 21.20 -9.09 -4.01
C ASP A 162 20.27 -9.72 -5.08
N TYR A 163 18.99 -9.35 -5.05
CA TYR A 163 17.96 -9.76 -6.01
C TYR A 163 17.58 -8.64 -6.99
N GLY A 164 18.38 -7.57 -7.05
CA GLY A 164 18.23 -6.50 -8.02
C GLY A 164 18.45 -7.01 -9.43
N LEU A 165 17.57 -6.59 -10.35
CA LEU A 165 17.65 -6.97 -11.75
C LEU A 165 18.50 -5.97 -12.54
N SER A 166 19.21 -6.45 -13.56
CA SER A 166 19.93 -5.57 -14.48
C SER A 166 18.96 -4.69 -15.26
N THR A 167 19.42 -3.48 -15.58
CA THR A 167 18.65 -2.53 -16.39
C THR A 167 18.21 -3.13 -17.74
N GLY A 168 19.03 -4.02 -18.33
CA GLY A 168 18.69 -4.72 -19.57
C GLY A 168 17.50 -5.65 -19.38
N PHE A 169 17.50 -6.47 -18.34
CA PHE A 169 16.42 -7.39 -18.07
C PHE A 169 15.11 -6.66 -17.67
N ILE A 170 15.21 -5.57 -16.89
CA ILE A 170 14.05 -4.71 -16.60
C ILE A 170 13.44 -4.17 -17.90
N GLY A 171 14.27 -3.80 -18.90
CA GLY A 171 13.80 -3.37 -20.21
C GLY A 171 13.03 -4.48 -20.94
N GLU A 172 13.54 -5.72 -20.95
CA GLU A 172 12.86 -6.87 -21.56
C GLU A 172 11.52 -7.16 -20.86
N VAL A 173 11.48 -7.04 -19.53
CA VAL A 173 10.21 -7.17 -18.78
C VAL A 173 9.21 -6.11 -19.21
N PHE A 174 9.63 -4.85 -19.38
CA PHE A 174 8.72 -3.80 -19.85
C PHE A 174 8.21 -4.03 -21.28
N ASP A 175 9.04 -4.58 -22.19
CA ASP A 175 8.57 -4.95 -23.53
C ASP A 175 7.42 -5.98 -23.45
N HIS A 176 7.56 -7.02 -22.61
CA HIS A 176 6.50 -8.01 -22.40
C HIS A 176 5.27 -7.43 -21.69
N LEU A 177 5.47 -6.53 -20.72
CA LEU A 177 4.37 -5.87 -20.02
C LEU A 177 3.56 -4.95 -20.96
N ALA A 178 4.21 -4.30 -21.92
CA ALA A 178 3.52 -3.51 -22.93
C ALA A 178 2.63 -4.36 -23.83
N ASP A 179 3.10 -5.53 -24.26
CA ASP A 179 2.29 -6.49 -25.05
C ASP A 179 1.07 -7.02 -24.29
N LEU A 180 1.16 -7.11 -22.97
CA LEU A 180 0.10 -7.56 -22.07
C LEU A 180 -0.77 -6.42 -21.52
N ASP A 181 -0.42 -5.18 -21.80
CA ASP A 181 -0.99 -3.96 -21.21
C ASP A 181 -0.98 -3.98 -19.66
N ALA A 182 -0.05 -4.74 -19.08
CA ALA A 182 0.11 -4.93 -17.64
C ALA A 182 1.02 -3.85 -17.02
N VAL A 183 1.11 -3.82 -15.67
CA VAL A 183 1.82 -2.77 -14.93
C VAL A 183 3.15 -3.29 -14.38
N GLY A 184 4.25 -2.57 -14.64
CA GLY A 184 5.54 -2.80 -13.99
C GLY A 184 5.71 -1.92 -12.77
N LEU A 185 5.97 -2.52 -11.60
CA LEU A 185 6.32 -1.82 -10.35
C LEU A 185 7.81 -1.98 -10.10
N VAL A 186 8.51 -0.91 -9.72
CA VAL A 186 9.95 -1.02 -9.47
C VAL A 186 10.34 -0.29 -8.20
N HIS A 187 11.04 -1.00 -7.29
CA HIS A 187 11.81 -0.37 -6.23
C HIS A 187 13.05 0.26 -6.83
N THR A 188 13.19 1.55 -6.70
CA THR A 188 14.21 2.34 -7.40
C THR A 188 15.21 2.96 -6.43
N GLU A 189 16.40 2.37 -6.31
CA GLU A 189 17.59 2.93 -5.67
C GLU A 189 18.80 2.51 -6.50
N ASP A 190 19.79 3.39 -6.67
CA ASP A 190 21.06 3.03 -7.32
C ASP A 190 21.93 2.28 -6.31
N ASP A 191 21.95 0.96 -6.43
CA ASP A 191 22.61 0.05 -5.50
C ASP A 191 24.09 0.34 -5.35
N SER A 192 24.78 0.55 -6.47
CA SER A 192 26.24 0.79 -6.51
C SER A 192 26.64 2.06 -5.75
N VAL A 193 25.82 3.10 -5.83
CA VAL A 193 26.03 4.34 -5.07
C VAL A 193 25.72 4.15 -3.59
N CYS A 194 24.63 3.46 -3.28
CA CYS A 194 24.23 3.17 -1.90
C CYS A 194 25.31 2.34 -1.18
N GLU A 195 25.83 1.29 -1.82
CA GLU A 195 26.94 0.49 -1.29
C GLU A 195 28.21 1.32 -1.05
N ALA A 196 28.64 2.08 -2.06
CA ALA A 196 29.84 2.91 -1.95
C ALA A 196 29.75 3.97 -0.84
N LEU A 197 28.54 4.54 -0.64
CA LEU A 197 28.30 5.50 0.45
C LEU A 197 28.28 4.81 1.82
N THR A 198 27.64 3.65 1.91
CA THR A 198 27.62 2.82 3.13
C THR A 198 29.04 2.47 3.57
N GLU A 199 29.88 1.94 2.67
CA GLU A 199 31.27 1.61 2.96
C GLU A 199 32.09 2.85 3.37
N ARG A 200 31.87 4.00 2.75
CA ARG A 200 32.54 5.24 3.14
C ARG A 200 32.13 5.72 4.53
N LEU A 201 30.86 5.62 4.91
CA LEU A 201 30.39 5.96 6.25
C LEU A 201 31.02 5.03 7.29
N ARG A 202 31.02 3.72 7.05
CA ARG A 202 31.67 2.71 7.91
C ARG A 202 33.16 3.00 8.09
N ALA A 203 33.89 3.25 7.00
CA ALA A 203 35.32 3.52 7.03
C ALA A 203 35.68 4.82 7.78
N THR A 204 34.75 5.77 7.89
CA THR A 204 34.92 7.04 8.61
C THR A 204 34.39 7.00 10.05
N GLY A 205 33.90 5.84 10.53
CA GLY A 205 33.37 5.66 11.89
C GLY A 205 31.97 6.25 12.09
N ARG A 206 31.23 6.55 11.02
CA ARG A 206 29.85 7.02 11.03
C ARG A 206 28.91 5.81 11.03
N THR A 207 28.78 5.17 12.19
CA THR A 207 28.08 3.88 12.34
C THR A 207 26.78 3.98 13.12
N GLY A 208 26.40 5.15 13.59
CA GLY A 208 25.09 5.37 14.20
C GLY A 208 23.95 5.39 13.15
N PRO A 209 22.73 5.02 13.54
CA PRO A 209 21.57 4.97 12.61
C PRO A 209 21.19 6.34 12.03
N GLU A 210 21.58 7.44 12.68
CA GLU A 210 21.40 8.81 12.16
C GLU A 210 22.13 9.05 10.82
N TRP A 211 23.12 8.20 10.46
CA TRP A 211 23.82 8.28 9.18
C TRP A 211 23.21 7.43 8.07
N TYR A 212 22.15 6.68 8.37
CA TYR A 212 21.49 5.83 7.39
C TYR A 212 20.98 6.61 6.17
N PRO A 213 20.31 7.78 6.29
CA PRO A 213 19.89 8.55 5.12
C PRO A 213 21.06 9.01 4.23
N ASP A 214 22.23 9.27 4.78
CA ASP A 214 23.43 9.65 4.03
C ASP A 214 24.01 8.51 3.19
N SER A 215 23.65 7.25 3.48
CA SER A 215 24.02 6.09 2.67
C SER A 215 23.13 5.91 1.45
N ARG A 216 21.91 6.48 1.49
CA ARG A 216 20.86 6.37 0.47
C ARG A 216 20.24 7.75 0.20
N PRO A 217 21.03 8.73 -0.28
CA PRO A 217 20.52 10.07 -0.52
C PRO A 217 19.45 10.09 -1.61
N ASP A 218 18.63 11.14 -1.63
CA ASP A 218 17.49 11.32 -2.53
C ASP A 218 17.79 11.10 -4.01
N TYR A 219 18.99 11.53 -4.44
CA TYR A 219 19.39 11.38 -5.84
C TYR A 219 19.61 9.92 -6.27
N THR A 220 19.87 8.97 -5.35
CA THR A 220 19.99 7.54 -5.70
C THR A 220 18.66 6.96 -6.13
N GLU A 221 17.58 7.34 -5.47
CA GLU A 221 16.23 7.03 -5.83
C GLU A 221 15.82 7.70 -7.15
N ALA A 222 16.08 9.01 -7.28
CA ALA A 222 15.75 9.78 -8.48
C ALA A 222 16.48 9.28 -9.75
N MET A 223 17.76 8.91 -9.64
CA MET A 223 18.53 8.36 -10.76
C MET A 223 17.95 7.02 -11.24
N ALA A 224 17.66 6.12 -10.32
CA ALA A 224 17.08 4.83 -10.64
C ALA A 224 15.66 4.98 -11.22
N ALA A 225 14.84 5.86 -10.65
CA ALA A 225 13.49 6.15 -11.14
C ALA A 225 13.50 6.72 -12.57
N ASP A 226 14.44 7.66 -12.90
CA ASP A 226 14.57 8.20 -14.25
C ASP A 226 15.01 7.12 -15.25
N SER A 227 15.94 6.25 -14.84
CA SER A 227 16.39 5.14 -15.67
C SER A 227 15.24 4.18 -16.00
N VAL A 228 14.48 3.77 -15.00
CA VAL A 228 13.33 2.85 -15.15
C VAL A 228 12.21 3.49 -15.99
N ALA A 229 11.88 4.75 -15.73
CA ALA A 229 10.84 5.46 -16.48
C ALA A 229 11.21 5.61 -17.98
N ARG A 230 12.49 5.74 -18.31
CA ARG A 230 12.97 5.75 -19.70
C ARG A 230 12.81 4.40 -20.38
N LEU A 231 13.06 3.30 -19.68
CA LEU A 231 12.85 1.95 -20.21
C LEU A 231 11.36 1.71 -20.45
N ALA A 232 10.50 1.98 -19.47
CA ALA A 232 9.06 1.85 -19.62
C ALA A 232 8.51 2.70 -20.79
N ARG A 233 9.01 3.95 -20.92
CA ARG A 233 8.65 4.81 -22.07
C ARG A 233 9.10 4.23 -23.40
N ALA A 234 10.31 3.67 -23.48
CA ALA A 234 10.83 3.08 -24.71
C ALA A 234 9.99 1.89 -25.18
N ALA A 235 9.46 1.11 -24.25
CA ALA A 235 8.55 -0.01 -24.48
C ALA A 235 7.08 0.41 -24.66
N ASP A 236 6.72 1.68 -24.39
CA ASP A 236 5.33 2.16 -24.28
C ASP A 236 4.52 1.42 -23.18
N ALA A 237 5.19 1.03 -22.11
CA ALA A 237 4.65 0.25 -20.98
C ALA A 237 4.17 1.13 -19.83
N LYS A 238 3.28 0.57 -19.00
CA LYS A 238 2.82 1.17 -17.74
C LYS A 238 3.86 0.97 -16.64
N TYR A 239 4.35 2.07 -16.06
CA TYR A 239 5.26 2.06 -14.93
C TYR A 239 4.60 2.66 -13.69
N TYR A 240 4.66 1.93 -12.59
CA TYR A 240 4.22 2.40 -11.28
C TYR A 240 5.41 2.55 -10.33
N GLY A 241 5.74 3.80 -9.97
CA GLY A 241 6.77 4.13 -8.99
C GLY A 241 6.26 3.85 -7.58
N VAL A 242 6.83 2.83 -6.92
CA VAL A 242 6.45 2.46 -5.54
C VAL A 242 7.14 3.38 -4.53
N HIS A 243 6.50 3.59 -3.37
CA HIS A 243 7.05 4.24 -2.18
C HIS A 243 7.99 5.43 -2.45
N THR A 244 7.61 6.37 -3.34
CA THR A 244 8.38 7.60 -3.62
C THR A 244 8.59 8.41 -2.35
N THR A 245 9.84 8.77 -2.02
CA THR A 245 10.20 9.35 -0.72
C THR A 245 10.59 10.82 -0.75
N SER A 246 11.06 11.32 -1.90
CA SER A 246 11.73 12.63 -1.98
C SER A 246 11.16 13.54 -3.07
N ARG A 247 11.42 14.84 -2.95
CA ARG A 247 11.15 15.82 -3.99
C ARG A 247 11.86 15.44 -5.30
N ALA A 248 13.12 15.04 -5.21
CA ALA A 248 13.92 14.71 -6.38
C ALA A 248 13.29 13.57 -7.20
N SER A 249 12.80 12.51 -6.54
CA SER A 249 12.14 11.39 -7.21
C SER A 249 10.77 11.78 -7.78
N ALA A 250 9.99 12.58 -7.03
CA ALA A 250 8.70 13.07 -7.50
C ALA A 250 8.85 14.02 -8.71
N ASP A 251 9.92 14.83 -8.78
CA ASP A 251 10.25 15.66 -9.94
C ASP A 251 10.48 14.81 -11.19
N VAL A 252 11.16 13.68 -11.06
CA VAL A 252 11.37 12.72 -12.15
C VAL A 252 10.04 12.15 -12.65
N ILE A 253 9.19 11.66 -11.74
CA ILE A 253 7.86 11.14 -12.08
C ILE A 253 7.04 12.22 -12.82
N ALA A 254 6.99 13.44 -12.27
CA ALA A 254 6.28 14.56 -12.89
C ALA A 254 6.80 14.91 -14.29
N ALA A 255 8.12 14.83 -14.52
CA ALA A 255 8.71 15.09 -15.81
C ALA A 255 8.27 14.05 -16.85
N HIS A 256 8.31 12.77 -16.51
CA HIS A 256 7.88 11.69 -17.40
C HIS A 256 6.37 11.71 -17.68
N GLN A 257 5.52 12.06 -16.69
CA GLN A 257 4.09 12.26 -16.90
C GLN A 257 3.81 13.41 -17.88
N ARG A 258 4.50 14.57 -17.72
CA ARG A 258 4.37 15.70 -18.65
C ARG A 258 4.81 15.36 -20.07
N ASP A 259 5.77 14.46 -20.23
CA ASP A 259 6.23 13.97 -21.52
C ASP A 259 5.28 12.92 -22.15
N GLY A 260 4.17 12.59 -21.49
CA GLY A 260 3.14 11.65 -21.96
C GLY A 260 3.49 10.17 -21.75
N SER A 261 4.42 9.85 -20.86
CA SER A 261 4.69 8.47 -20.47
C SER A 261 3.59 7.92 -19.57
N HIS A 262 3.30 6.62 -19.67
CA HIS A 262 2.34 5.92 -18.81
C HIS A 262 2.95 5.65 -17.43
N VAL A 263 3.08 6.71 -16.61
CA VAL A 263 3.68 6.65 -15.28
C VAL A 263 2.67 7.09 -14.22
N ARG A 264 2.46 6.25 -13.23
CA ARG A 264 1.78 6.58 -11.96
C ARG A 264 2.72 6.27 -10.80
N ALA A 265 2.47 6.84 -9.64
CA ALA A 265 3.31 6.61 -8.47
C ALA A 265 2.56 6.77 -7.16
N GLU A 266 3.10 6.14 -6.14
CA GLU A 266 2.65 6.26 -4.75
C GLU A 266 3.71 6.86 -3.85
N THR A 267 3.25 7.31 -2.71
CA THR A 267 4.07 7.47 -1.50
C THR A 267 3.41 6.72 -0.35
N CYS A 268 4.08 6.65 0.80
CA CYS A 268 3.54 5.96 1.96
C CYS A 268 3.22 6.92 3.09
N THR A 269 2.31 6.50 3.98
CA THR A 269 1.91 7.30 5.14
C THR A 269 3.11 7.73 5.98
N HIS A 270 4.11 6.86 6.17
CA HIS A 270 5.28 7.19 6.97
C HIS A 270 6.16 8.28 6.33
N TYR A 271 6.34 8.31 5.02
CA TYR A 271 7.08 9.38 4.33
C TYR A 271 6.34 10.73 4.37
N THR A 272 5.02 10.71 4.41
CA THR A 272 4.21 11.93 4.52
C THR A 272 4.06 12.47 5.95
N THR A 273 4.54 11.75 6.97
CA THR A 273 4.24 12.06 8.38
C THR A 273 5.43 12.02 9.33
N LEU A 274 6.53 11.42 8.91
CA LEU A 274 7.77 11.26 9.67
C LEU A 274 8.96 11.86 8.90
N THR A 275 10.05 12.13 9.60
CA THR A 275 11.30 12.64 9.02
C THR A 275 12.51 11.85 9.50
N ASP A 276 13.66 12.10 8.90
CA ASP A 276 14.94 11.46 9.21
C ASP A 276 15.47 11.77 10.63
N ASP A 277 14.97 12.83 11.28
CA ASP A 277 15.22 13.08 12.70
C ASP A 277 14.91 11.87 13.60
N LEU A 278 13.96 11.04 13.15
CA LEU A 278 13.53 9.86 13.91
C LEU A 278 14.65 8.82 14.12
N TYR A 279 15.64 8.76 13.22
CA TYR A 279 16.79 7.87 13.37
C TYR A 279 17.66 8.26 14.57
N ALA A 280 17.86 9.56 14.81
CA ALA A 280 18.57 10.05 15.98
C ALA A 280 17.77 9.85 17.29
N GLU A 281 16.43 9.93 17.22
CA GLU A 281 15.55 9.81 18.38
C GLU A 281 15.29 8.36 18.80
N ARG A 282 15.15 7.43 17.84
CA ARG A 282 14.68 6.05 18.06
C ARG A 282 15.62 4.95 17.58
N GLY A 283 16.83 5.34 17.16
CA GLY A 283 17.83 4.38 16.69
C GLY A 283 17.39 3.65 15.42
N GLN A 284 17.56 2.34 15.40
CA GLN A 284 17.28 1.51 14.23
C GLN A 284 15.79 1.14 14.05
N VAL A 285 14.93 1.41 15.02
CA VAL A 285 13.50 1.07 14.93
C VAL A 285 12.84 1.60 13.66
N PRO A 286 13.10 2.85 13.20
CA PRO A 286 12.51 3.38 11.97
C PRO A 286 13.28 3.04 10.68
N LEU A 287 14.17 2.05 10.66
CA LEU A 287 14.84 1.65 9.41
C LEU A 287 13.83 1.15 8.39
N ILE A 288 13.71 1.90 7.29
CA ILE A 288 12.81 1.65 6.15
C ILE A 288 13.62 1.93 4.88
N ALA A 289 13.41 1.21 3.82
CA ALA A 289 14.10 1.44 2.56
C ALA A 289 13.10 1.71 1.40
N PRO A 290 13.22 2.86 0.74
CA PRO A 290 14.20 3.94 0.96
C PRO A 290 14.01 4.65 2.32
N PRO A 291 15.01 5.42 2.82
CA PRO A 291 14.92 6.03 4.14
C PRO A 291 13.87 7.15 4.25
N LEU A 292 13.47 7.44 5.50
CA LEU A 292 12.78 8.70 5.81
C LEU A 292 13.66 9.88 5.38
N ARG A 293 13.01 10.96 4.93
CA ARG A 293 13.65 12.15 4.38
C ARG A 293 13.40 13.38 5.25
N THR A 294 13.85 14.52 4.76
CA THR A 294 13.73 15.82 5.42
C THR A 294 12.29 16.32 5.51
N ASP A 295 12.07 17.36 6.31
CA ASP A 295 10.80 18.11 6.35
C ASP A 295 10.40 18.67 4.98
N ASP A 296 11.39 19.18 4.20
CA ASP A 296 11.15 19.73 2.87
C ASP A 296 10.68 18.65 1.89
N ASP A 297 11.21 17.44 1.96
CA ASP A 297 10.75 16.30 1.17
C ASP A 297 9.33 15.88 1.55
N ARG A 298 9.07 15.74 2.87
CA ARG A 298 7.73 15.41 3.36
C ARG A 298 6.69 16.42 2.88
N ASP A 299 6.98 17.70 2.92
CA ASP A 299 6.08 18.75 2.47
C ASP A 299 5.90 18.73 0.95
N ALA A 300 6.96 18.43 0.19
CA ALA A 300 6.91 18.21 -1.25
C ALA A 300 5.99 17.08 -1.65
N LEU A 301 6.01 15.94 -0.93
CA LEU A 301 5.11 14.82 -1.22
C LEU A 301 3.63 15.26 -1.18
N PHE A 302 3.23 16.13 -0.24
CA PHE A 302 1.88 16.69 -0.23
C PHE A 302 1.58 17.64 -1.39
N GLU A 303 2.58 18.39 -1.88
CA GLU A 303 2.44 19.20 -3.10
C GLU A 303 2.12 18.28 -4.29
N TYR A 304 2.91 17.22 -4.50
CA TYR A 304 2.73 16.27 -5.60
C TYR A 304 1.46 15.43 -5.49
N LEU A 305 1.01 15.09 -4.27
CA LEU A 305 -0.28 14.44 -4.05
C LEU A 305 -1.45 15.37 -4.43
N ARG A 306 -1.37 16.69 -4.14
CA ARG A 306 -2.39 17.67 -4.54
C ARG A 306 -2.44 17.88 -6.05
N GLU A 307 -1.27 17.84 -6.69
CA GLU A 307 -1.12 18.00 -8.15
C GLU A 307 -1.51 16.72 -8.91
N GLY A 308 -1.62 15.58 -8.21
CA GLY A 308 -1.92 14.28 -8.81
C GLY A 308 -0.72 13.58 -9.44
N VAL A 309 0.50 14.10 -9.27
CA VAL A 309 1.75 13.45 -9.68
C VAL A 309 1.93 12.15 -8.92
N LEU A 310 1.83 12.22 -7.59
CA LEU A 310 1.64 11.06 -6.74
C LEU A 310 0.13 10.87 -6.57
N SER A 311 -0.37 9.70 -6.90
CA SER A 311 -1.81 9.46 -6.96
C SER A 311 -2.33 8.53 -5.87
N VAL A 312 -1.44 7.84 -5.15
CA VAL A 312 -1.78 6.83 -4.15
C VAL A 312 -0.98 7.05 -2.87
N VAL A 313 -1.60 6.77 -1.73
CA VAL A 313 -0.96 6.65 -0.42
C VAL A 313 -1.17 5.24 0.09
N SER A 314 -0.08 4.47 0.17
CA SER A 314 -0.04 3.08 0.61
C SER A 314 0.58 2.92 2.00
N SER A 315 0.70 1.69 2.48
CA SER A 315 1.35 1.39 3.76
C SER A 315 2.79 0.93 3.66
N ASP A 316 3.17 0.23 2.61
CA ASP A 316 4.43 -0.51 2.53
C ASP A 316 4.67 -1.31 3.83
N HIS A 317 3.63 -2.08 4.21
CA HIS A 317 3.61 -2.75 5.51
C HIS A 317 4.55 -3.92 5.55
N VAL A 318 5.48 -3.88 6.50
CA VAL A 318 6.37 -4.98 6.86
C VAL A 318 6.36 -5.14 8.39
N ALA A 319 5.98 -6.32 8.87
CA ALA A 319 5.96 -6.63 10.30
C ALA A 319 7.24 -7.35 10.73
N GLN A 320 7.94 -6.77 11.68
CA GLN A 320 9.16 -7.32 12.29
C GLN A 320 9.07 -7.14 13.81
N THR A 321 9.91 -7.82 14.57
CA THR A 321 10.03 -7.53 16.00
C THR A 321 10.99 -6.36 16.24
N LYS A 322 10.81 -5.66 17.37
CA LYS A 322 11.76 -4.64 17.79
C LYS A 322 13.16 -5.23 17.99
N ALA A 323 13.25 -6.48 18.45
CA ALA A 323 14.51 -7.17 18.63
C ALA A 323 15.24 -7.36 17.30
N ASP A 324 14.51 -7.78 16.25
CA ASP A 324 15.09 -7.91 14.89
C ASP A 324 15.55 -6.55 14.37
N LYS A 325 14.72 -5.52 14.49
CA LYS A 325 15.03 -4.14 14.06
C LYS A 325 16.27 -3.55 14.72
N THR A 326 16.61 -3.99 15.93
CA THR A 326 17.73 -3.46 16.72
C THR A 326 18.89 -4.45 16.85
N SER A 327 18.85 -5.58 16.16
CA SER A 327 19.94 -6.53 16.08
C SER A 327 20.95 -6.12 15.00
N GLY A 328 22.25 -6.26 15.28
CA GLY A 328 23.30 -5.93 14.31
C GLY A 328 23.44 -4.42 14.03
N ASP A 329 24.05 -4.12 12.92
CA ASP A 329 24.31 -2.77 12.46
C ASP A 329 23.23 -2.33 11.44
N TRP A 330 22.96 -1.02 11.33
CA TRP A 330 21.90 -0.49 10.47
C TRP A 330 22.07 -0.84 8.97
N TRP A 331 23.27 -1.13 8.50
CA TRP A 331 23.54 -1.52 7.11
C TRP A 331 23.22 -2.99 6.81
N GLU A 332 22.92 -3.80 7.81
CA GLU A 332 22.53 -5.21 7.66
C GLU A 332 21.01 -5.37 7.60
N GLY A 333 20.26 -4.29 7.92
CA GLY A 333 18.81 -4.34 8.03
C GLY A 333 18.36 -4.96 9.36
N PRO A 334 17.12 -5.43 9.50
CA PRO A 334 16.07 -5.46 8.50
C PRO A 334 15.36 -4.12 8.30
N PHE A 335 14.94 -3.84 7.07
CA PHE A 335 14.17 -2.66 6.70
C PHE A 335 12.67 -2.97 6.69
N GLY A 336 11.83 -2.01 7.07
CA GLY A 336 10.38 -2.14 6.98
C GLY A 336 9.60 -1.30 8.00
N ALA A 337 8.35 -1.03 7.65
CA ALA A 337 7.43 -0.20 8.41
C ALA A 337 6.19 -0.99 8.86
N ASN A 338 5.95 -1.09 10.18
CA ASN A 338 4.67 -1.58 10.68
C ASN A 338 3.62 -0.46 10.62
N SER A 339 2.90 -0.35 9.52
CA SER A 339 2.05 0.81 9.22
C SER A 339 0.58 0.47 8.94
N LEU A 340 0.24 -0.71 8.42
CA LEU A 340 -1.07 -1.08 7.87
C LEU A 340 -2.27 -0.67 8.75
N GLN A 341 -2.26 -1.00 10.05
CA GLN A 341 -3.34 -0.64 10.99
C GLN A 341 -3.45 0.87 11.23
N ARG A 342 -2.39 1.63 10.97
CA ARG A 342 -2.30 3.05 11.34
C ARG A 342 -2.37 3.98 10.12
N THR A 343 -2.30 3.43 8.91
CA THR A 343 -2.18 4.19 7.67
C THR A 343 -3.31 5.22 7.55
N MET A 344 -4.56 4.81 7.56
CA MET A 344 -5.69 5.73 7.40
C MET A 344 -5.83 6.73 8.56
N PRO A 345 -5.83 6.36 9.86
CA PRO A 345 -5.95 7.32 10.95
C PRO A 345 -4.81 8.33 10.99
N VAL A 346 -3.56 7.92 10.75
CA VAL A 346 -2.40 8.81 10.77
C VAL A 346 -2.41 9.76 9.58
N PHE A 347 -2.72 9.25 8.37
CA PHE A 347 -2.80 10.09 7.19
C PHE A 347 -3.98 11.06 7.27
N HIS A 348 -5.13 10.65 7.80
CA HIS A 348 -6.26 11.55 8.07
C HIS A 348 -5.85 12.70 9.01
N ASP A 349 -5.20 12.39 10.14
CA ASP A 349 -4.77 13.43 11.09
C ASP A 349 -3.82 14.44 10.45
N GLU A 350 -2.87 13.96 9.65
CA GLU A 350 -1.91 14.85 8.97
C GLU A 350 -2.57 15.60 7.81
N ALA A 351 -3.24 14.91 6.90
CA ALA A 351 -3.77 15.50 5.67
C ALA A 351 -4.97 16.43 5.96
N VAL A 352 -5.94 15.94 6.76
CA VAL A 352 -7.19 16.68 6.98
C VAL A 352 -7.05 17.66 8.14
N ASN A 353 -6.64 17.19 9.33
CA ASN A 353 -6.68 18.04 10.53
C ASN A 353 -5.54 19.06 10.55
N ARG A 354 -4.33 18.69 10.12
CA ARG A 354 -3.16 19.56 10.17
C ARG A 354 -2.96 20.39 8.91
N ARG A 355 -3.23 19.80 7.73
CA ARG A 355 -3.00 20.45 6.42
C ARG A 355 -4.27 20.96 5.76
N GLY A 356 -5.46 20.69 6.31
CA GLY A 356 -6.74 21.22 5.84
C GLY A 356 -7.20 20.66 4.49
N LEU A 357 -6.73 19.45 4.11
CA LEU A 357 -7.19 18.77 2.91
C LEU A 357 -8.60 18.23 3.12
N SER A 358 -9.33 18.00 2.03
CA SER A 358 -10.72 17.55 2.09
C SER A 358 -10.83 16.03 2.29
N TYR A 359 -11.95 15.55 2.81
CA TYR A 359 -12.26 14.13 2.86
C TYR A 359 -12.30 13.46 1.47
N PRO A 360 -12.86 14.10 0.41
CA PRO A 360 -12.74 13.57 -0.96
C PRO A 360 -11.30 13.34 -1.41
N PHE A 361 -10.36 14.21 -1.01
CA PHE A 361 -8.94 13.97 -1.29
C PHE A 361 -8.44 12.69 -0.62
N LEU A 362 -8.78 12.46 0.67
CA LEU A 362 -8.41 11.25 1.39
C LEU A 362 -8.94 9.99 0.68
N VAL A 363 -10.24 9.97 0.35
CA VAL A 363 -10.88 8.85 -0.39
C VAL A 363 -10.20 8.63 -1.74
N ARG A 364 -9.90 9.71 -2.46
CA ARG A 364 -9.27 9.59 -3.76
C ARG A 364 -7.92 8.88 -3.70
N VAL A 365 -7.02 9.31 -2.79
CA VAL A 365 -5.65 8.78 -2.76
C VAL A 365 -5.50 7.45 -2.02
N MET A 366 -6.46 7.06 -1.17
CA MET A 366 -6.38 5.82 -0.40
C MET A 366 -7.39 4.74 -0.84
N CYS A 367 -8.43 5.12 -1.59
CA CYS A 367 -9.48 4.18 -1.97
C CYS A 367 -9.62 4.09 -3.49
N THR A 368 -10.07 5.17 -4.14
CA THR A 368 -10.45 5.15 -5.56
C THR A 368 -9.26 5.02 -6.50
N ASN A 369 -8.22 5.85 -6.33
CA ASN A 369 -7.05 5.81 -7.20
C ASN A 369 -6.30 4.47 -7.15
N PRO A 370 -6.00 3.87 -5.98
CA PRO A 370 -5.34 2.57 -5.96
C PRO A 370 -6.20 1.47 -6.62
N ALA A 371 -7.51 1.47 -6.40
CA ALA A 371 -8.42 0.54 -7.05
C ALA A 371 -8.38 0.66 -8.59
N GLN A 372 -8.49 1.88 -9.11
CA GLN A 372 -8.43 2.15 -10.56
C GLN A 372 -7.04 1.86 -11.15
N THR A 373 -5.97 2.21 -10.42
CA THR A 373 -4.60 2.00 -10.86
C THR A 373 -4.29 0.52 -11.09
N PHE A 374 -4.91 -0.36 -10.31
CA PHE A 374 -4.66 -1.79 -10.35
C PHE A 374 -5.84 -2.64 -10.85
N GLY A 375 -6.77 -2.05 -11.59
CA GLY A 375 -7.81 -2.79 -12.33
C GLY A 375 -8.92 -3.37 -11.46
N MET A 376 -9.35 -2.65 -10.43
CA MET A 376 -10.45 -3.02 -9.54
C MET A 376 -11.53 -1.92 -9.48
N PRO A 377 -12.19 -1.57 -10.59
CA PRO A 377 -13.14 -0.45 -10.61
C PRO A 377 -14.38 -0.65 -9.73
N TRP A 378 -14.63 -1.88 -9.27
CA TRP A 378 -15.70 -2.22 -8.32
C TRP A 378 -15.30 -2.08 -6.85
N LYS A 379 -14.05 -1.69 -6.54
CA LYS A 379 -13.51 -1.43 -5.21
C LYS A 379 -13.24 0.07 -5.01
N GLY A 380 -13.06 0.50 -3.76
CA GLY A 380 -12.65 1.87 -3.43
C GLY A 380 -13.64 2.98 -3.82
N THR A 381 -14.91 2.64 -4.00
CA THR A 381 -16.00 3.57 -4.33
C THR A 381 -17.30 3.18 -3.62
N LEU A 382 -18.26 4.10 -3.54
CA LEU A 382 -19.60 3.88 -2.98
C LEU A 382 -20.68 3.99 -4.07
N GLU A 383 -20.42 3.49 -5.26
CA GLU A 383 -21.37 3.55 -6.38
C GLU A 383 -22.28 2.32 -6.41
N PRO A 384 -23.56 2.46 -6.84
CA PRO A 384 -24.41 1.30 -7.06
C PRO A 384 -23.80 0.30 -8.05
N GLY A 385 -23.79 -0.97 -7.68
CA GLY A 385 -23.18 -2.06 -8.46
C GLY A 385 -21.76 -2.41 -8.07
N THR A 386 -21.15 -1.70 -7.11
CA THR A 386 -19.82 -2.01 -6.59
C THR A 386 -19.89 -2.79 -5.28
N ASP A 387 -18.79 -3.40 -4.89
CA ASP A 387 -18.69 -4.16 -3.63
C ASP A 387 -19.01 -3.26 -2.43
N ALA A 388 -19.76 -3.80 -1.49
CA ALA A 388 -20.12 -3.07 -0.28
C ALA A 388 -18.97 -3.09 0.75
N ASP A 389 -17.82 -2.57 0.32
CA ASP A 389 -16.64 -2.33 1.14
C ASP A 389 -16.74 -0.94 1.73
N VAL A 390 -17.09 -0.86 3.01
CA VAL A 390 -17.46 0.41 3.65
C VAL A 390 -16.73 0.59 4.98
N VAL A 391 -16.22 1.80 5.20
CA VAL A 391 -15.61 2.21 6.47
C VAL A 391 -16.47 3.28 7.13
N LEU A 392 -16.83 3.04 8.39
CA LEU A 392 -17.35 4.07 9.28
C LEU A 392 -16.19 4.66 10.08
N PHE A 393 -16.05 5.97 10.00
CA PHE A 393 -14.92 6.67 10.60
C PHE A 393 -15.41 7.83 11.45
N ASP A 394 -15.01 7.83 12.73
CA ASP A 394 -15.26 8.95 13.63
C ASP A 394 -14.14 9.99 13.48
N PRO A 395 -14.39 11.13 12.82
CA PRO A 395 -13.37 12.14 12.57
C PRO A 395 -12.94 12.93 13.82
N SER A 396 -13.65 12.77 14.93
CA SER A 396 -13.42 13.50 16.18
C SER A 396 -12.76 12.67 17.28
N ALA A 397 -12.75 11.36 17.16
CA ALA A 397 -12.19 10.46 18.18
C ALA A 397 -10.67 10.64 18.25
N THR A 398 -10.15 10.90 19.45
CA THR A 398 -8.71 11.06 19.69
C THR A 398 -8.14 9.82 20.37
N ARG A 399 -7.00 9.34 19.86
CA ARG A 399 -6.28 8.16 20.40
C ARG A 399 -4.79 8.41 20.43
N THR A 400 -4.13 7.86 21.45
CA THR A 400 -2.66 7.76 21.48
C THR A 400 -2.26 6.40 20.90
N ILE A 401 -1.41 6.39 19.87
CA ILE A 401 -0.92 5.15 19.26
C ILE A 401 0.06 4.46 20.22
N ARG A 402 -0.14 3.16 20.43
CA ARG A 402 0.71 2.28 21.24
C ARG A 402 0.98 0.99 20.50
N ALA A 403 2.20 0.49 20.59
CA ALA A 403 2.59 -0.81 20.05
C ALA A 403 1.77 -1.96 20.66
N ALA A 404 1.39 -1.83 21.93
CA ALA A 404 0.56 -2.82 22.62
C ALA A 404 -0.85 -3.02 21.99
N ASP A 405 -1.30 -2.08 21.16
CA ASP A 405 -2.59 -2.12 20.47
C ASP A 405 -2.46 -2.64 19.02
N ASN A 406 -1.30 -3.16 18.62
CA ASN A 406 -1.11 -3.74 17.30
C ASN A 406 -1.81 -5.09 17.18
N ALA A 407 -2.56 -5.27 16.10
CA ALA A 407 -3.09 -6.58 15.70
C ALA A 407 -2.10 -7.39 14.84
N SER A 408 -1.11 -6.71 14.28
CA SER A 408 0.08 -7.26 13.61
C SER A 408 1.02 -7.93 14.63
N THR A 409 1.91 -8.78 14.16
CA THR A 409 2.96 -9.43 14.98
C THR A 409 4.04 -8.47 15.46
N ALA A 410 4.13 -7.27 14.89
CA ALA A 410 5.13 -6.29 15.30
C ALA A 410 4.86 -5.76 16.72
N ASP A 411 5.89 -5.79 17.55
CA ASP A 411 5.88 -5.32 18.94
C ASP A 411 6.40 -3.88 19.12
N TYR A 412 6.48 -3.12 18.03
CA TYR A 412 6.82 -1.71 18.01
C TYR A 412 5.83 -0.91 17.16
N SER A 413 5.90 0.42 17.24
CA SER A 413 5.20 1.32 16.32
C SER A 413 6.10 2.50 15.96
N LEU A 414 6.15 2.85 14.66
CA LEU A 414 6.80 4.08 14.20
C LEU A 414 6.16 5.33 14.81
N TYR A 415 4.89 5.23 15.18
CA TYR A 415 4.06 6.32 15.72
C TYR A 415 3.86 6.21 17.24
N GLU A 416 4.68 5.41 17.96
CA GLU A 416 4.53 5.21 19.41
C GLU A 416 4.42 6.53 20.17
N GLY A 417 3.35 6.71 20.93
CA GLY A 417 3.08 7.91 21.71
C GLY A 417 2.48 9.09 20.93
N ARG A 418 2.32 8.99 19.59
CA ARG A 418 1.66 10.03 18.80
C ARG A 418 0.17 10.03 19.09
N GLU A 419 -0.36 11.21 19.40
CA GLU A 419 -1.81 11.44 19.45
C GLU A 419 -2.32 11.73 18.04
N VAL A 420 -3.38 11.03 17.64
CA VAL A 420 -4.07 11.21 16.36
C VAL A 420 -5.55 11.43 16.58
N THR A 421 -6.15 12.29 15.77
CA THR A 421 -7.60 12.55 15.75
C THR A 421 -8.19 11.94 14.48
N GLY A 422 -9.14 11.06 14.69
CA GLY A 422 -9.79 10.23 13.68
C GLY A 422 -9.60 8.75 13.99
N ALA A 423 -10.68 7.97 13.91
CA ALA A 423 -10.62 6.54 14.20
C ALA A 423 -11.62 5.74 13.34
N VAL A 424 -11.18 4.60 12.84
CA VAL A 424 -12.05 3.58 12.26
C VAL A 424 -12.89 2.97 13.39
N THR A 425 -14.19 2.92 13.21
CA THR A 425 -15.15 2.33 14.16
C THR A 425 -15.73 1.02 13.64
N THR A 426 -16.01 0.98 12.32
CA THR A 426 -16.58 -0.21 11.68
C THR A 426 -15.97 -0.35 10.30
N THR A 427 -15.64 -1.58 9.93
CA THR A 427 -15.20 -1.95 8.58
C THR A 427 -16.09 -3.07 8.09
N LEU A 428 -16.69 -2.87 6.93
CA LEU A 428 -17.46 -3.88 6.23
C LEU A 428 -16.69 -4.31 4.97
N VAL A 429 -16.65 -5.63 4.73
CA VAL A 429 -16.12 -6.22 3.50
C VAL A 429 -17.28 -6.97 2.85
N ARG A 430 -17.63 -6.59 1.62
CA ARG A 430 -18.80 -7.12 0.90
C ARG A 430 -20.07 -7.14 1.80
N GLY A 431 -20.33 -5.99 2.45
CA GLY A 431 -21.53 -5.78 3.27
C GLY A 431 -21.54 -6.42 4.66
N GLU A 432 -20.55 -7.28 4.98
CA GLU A 432 -20.46 -7.92 6.30
C GLU A 432 -19.44 -7.21 7.19
N PRO A 433 -19.82 -6.85 8.43
CA PRO A 433 -18.90 -6.23 9.37
C PRO A 433 -17.79 -7.21 9.79
N VAL A 434 -16.54 -6.83 9.47
CA VAL A 434 -15.33 -7.51 9.95
C VAL A 434 -14.73 -6.81 11.17
N VAL A 435 -15.01 -5.50 11.33
CA VAL A 435 -14.72 -4.71 12.53
C VAL A 435 -15.99 -4.00 12.97
N ARG A 436 -16.27 -3.98 14.27
CA ARG A 436 -17.37 -3.22 14.88
C ARG A 436 -16.90 -2.63 16.20
N ASP A 437 -17.19 -1.35 16.42
CA ASP A 437 -16.77 -0.60 17.62
C ASP A 437 -15.25 -0.68 17.90
N GLY A 438 -14.44 -0.76 16.84
CA GLY A 438 -13.00 -0.89 16.92
C GLY A 438 -12.48 -2.28 17.30
N GLU A 439 -13.35 -3.29 17.32
CA GLU A 439 -12.99 -4.69 17.61
C GLU A 439 -13.24 -5.59 16.40
N VAL A 440 -12.37 -6.56 16.20
CA VAL A 440 -12.52 -7.55 15.12
C VAL A 440 -13.63 -8.52 15.46
N VAL A 441 -14.65 -8.57 14.62
CA VAL A 441 -15.82 -9.44 14.75
C VAL A 441 -15.96 -10.44 13.59
N GLY A 442 -15.23 -10.22 12.50
CA GLY A 442 -15.24 -11.09 11.33
C GLY A 442 -14.59 -12.44 11.57
N THR A 443 -14.97 -13.41 10.77
CA THR A 443 -14.44 -14.78 10.83
C THR A 443 -13.24 -14.90 9.89
N PRO A 444 -12.10 -15.49 10.31
CA PRO A 444 -11.01 -15.81 9.42
C PRO A 444 -11.47 -16.60 8.19
N GLY A 445 -10.94 -16.28 7.01
CA GLY A 445 -11.36 -16.86 5.73
C GLY A 445 -12.56 -16.15 5.10
N HIS A 446 -12.95 -14.97 5.60
CA HIS A 446 -13.96 -14.12 4.97
C HIS A 446 -13.42 -13.43 3.70
N GLY A 447 -12.13 -13.05 3.71
CA GLY A 447 -11.48 -12.40 2.57
C GLY A 447 -11.35 -13.34 1.37
N GLU A 448 -11.51 -12.77 0.17
CA GLU A 448 -11.46 -13.50 -1.09
C GLU A 448 -10.32 -12.99 -1.98
N PHE A 449 -9.81 -13.87 -2.83
CA PHE A 449 -8.87 -13.46 -3.85
C PHE A 449 -9.58 -12.63 -4.92
N VAL A 450 -9.04 -11.44 -5.21
CA VAL A 450 -9.53 -10.52 -6.23
C VAL A 450 -8.72 -10.73 -7.51
N ALA A 451 -9.34 -11.36 -8.50
CA ALA A 451 -8.79 -11.38 -9.86
C ALA A 451 -9.00 -9.98 -10.47
N ARG A 452 -7.91 -9.29 -10.78
CA ARG A 452 -7.95 -7.91 -11.26
C ARG A 452 -8.03 -7.86 -12.78
N ASP A 453 -8.71 -6.85 -13.29
CA ASP A 453 -8.67 -6.51 -14.72
C ASP A 453 -7.33 -5.84 -15.05
N VAL A 454 -6.93 -5.90 -16.31
CA VAL A 454 -5.85 -5.05 -16.82
C VAL A 454 -6.33 -3.60 -16.74
N PRO A 455 -5.58 -2.72 -16.02
CA PRO A 455 -6.08 -1.38 -15.74
C PRO A 455 -5.99 -0.46 -16.95
N ASP A 456 -7.04 0.31 -17.20
CA ASP A 456 -7.04 1.39 -18.19
C ASP A 456 -6.42 2.66 -17.56
N TRP A 457 -5.26 3.10 -18.07
CA TRP A 457 -4.62 4.34 -17.64
C TRP A 457 -4.84 5.51 -18.60
N SER A 458 -5.71 5.35 -19.57
CA SER A 458 -6.07 6.42 -20.51
C SER A 458 -7.05 7.44 -19.93
N VAL A 459 -7.60 7.18 -18.75
CA VAL A 459 -8.59 8.00 -18.03
C VAL A 459 -7.99 8.64 -16.80
#